data_a493cd2d40b4d7e3f32d66525eebe38a
#
_entry.id   a493cd2d40b4d7e3f32d66525eebe38a
#
_cell.length_a   1.000
_cell.length_b   1.000
_cell.length_c   1.000
_cell.angle_alpha   90.00
_cell.angle_beta   90.00
_cell.angle_gamma   90.00
#
_symmetry.space_group_name_H-M   'P 1'
#
loop_
_entity.id
_entity.type
_entity.pdbx_description
1 polymer ?
#
loop_
_entity_poly.entity_id
_entity_poly.type
_entity_poly.pdbx_seq_one_letter_code
_entity_poly.pdbx_strand_id
1 'polypeptide(L)'
;MLNAGLVGVGHWGPNVIKSFELTGSATVGRVCDLDEKALERIRALHPRAATTTELGDLLEDDTIEALAIATPVPTHFPIASLALEAGKHVLLEKPLTATSDEARRLIAIAAERDRVLMVGHVFEYNASIRALKGFVDSGELGKLQYMSFSRTNLGPVRTDVNALWDLASHDVSIMTYLLGSPPTEVTARGQAYLNAEIEDAVFATFSMADDVMAHVNVSWLNPRKIRRITIVGDKKMAVWDDLDMQRPIQIFDRHVEMPRYADSYLDYKTAVVDGGIYIPSVRLNQPLQAECAHFIECVETGGRPQSDGENGLRVVLALEAATTSMQNGSVMTPIAVV
;
A
#
# COMPACT_ATOMS: atom_id res chain seq x y z
N MET A 1 5.20 26.83 4.49
CA MET A 1 6.16 25.75 4.14
C MET A 1 6.26 24.87 5.37
N LEU A 2 5.81 23.63 5.27
CA LEU A 2 5.77 22.68 6.37
C LEU A 2 7.18 22.33 6.85
N ASN A 3 7.45 22.41 8.15
CA ASN A 3 8.68 21.87 8.75
C ASN A 3 8.39 20.49 9.34
N ALA A 4 8.90 19.44 8.70
CA ALA A 4 8.72 18.07 9.13
C ALA A 4 9.94 17.53 9.88
N GLY A 5 9.69 16.61 10.80
CA GLY A 5 10.68 15.71 11.35
C GLY A 5 10.59 14.33 10.72
N LEU A 6 11.66 13.54 10.74
CA LEU A 6 11.66 12.15 10.31
C LEU A 6 12.18 11.25 11.42
N VAL A 7 11.47 10.15 11.68
CA VAL A 7 11.89 9.09 12.60
C VAL A 7 12.13 7.81 11.80
N GLY A 8 13.36 7.30 11.87
CA GLY A 8 13.80 6.13 11.12
C GLY A 8 14.44 6.47 9.78
N VAL A 9 15.77 6.28 9.66
CA VAL A 9 16.55 6.51 8.42
C VAL A 9 17.22 5.24 7.91
N GLY A 10 16.56 4.12 8.08
CA GLY A 10 16.93 2.86 7.46
C GLY A 10 16.89 2.93 5.93
N HIS A 11 16.37 1.88 5.30
CA HIS A 11 16.33 1.80 3.83
C HIS A 11 15.39 2.85 3.19
N TRP A 12 14.27 3.18 3.83
CA TRP A 12 13.22 4.01 3.24
C TRP A 12 13.33 5.50 3.60
N GLY A 13 13.77 5.83 4.81
CA GLY A 13 13.84 7.20 5.32
C GLY A 13 14.51 8.22 4.40
N PRO A 14 15.68 7.96 3.78
CA PRO A 14 16.29 8.89 2.84
C PRO A 14 15.41 9.24 1.63
N ASN A 15 14.57 8.29 1.17
CA ASN A 15 13.62 8.53 0.08
C ASN A 15 12.48 9.46 0.53
N VAL A 16 12.04 9.34 1.79
CA VAL A 16 11.01 10.21 2.37
C VAL A 16 11.53 11.64 2.48
N ILE A 17 12.76 11.85 3.02
CA ILE A 17 13.40 13.19 3.07
C ILE A 17 13.42 13.82 1.68
N LYS A 18 14.01 13.11 0.71
CA LYS A 18 14.11 13.57 -0.67
C LYS A 18 12.73 13.92 -1.26
N SER A 19 11.71 13.13 -0.97
CA SER A 19 10.37 13.35 -1.51
C SER A 19 9.70 14.57 -0.92
N PHE A 20 9.85 14.82 0.39
CA PHE A 20 9.41 16.08 1.00
C PHE A 20 10.11 17.29 0.38
N GLU A 21 11.43 17.26 0.26
CA GLU A 21 12.21 18.35 -0.34
C GLU A 21 11.80 18.64 -1.80
N LEU A 22 11.53 17.58 -2.58
CA LEU A 22 11.12 17.69 -3.99
C LEU A 22 9.72 18.30 -4.17
N THR A 23 8.87 18.34 -3.13
CA THR A 23 7.58 19.05 -3.21
C THR A 23 7.76 20.55 -3.32
N GLY A 24 8.87 21.10 -2.79
CA GLY A 24 9.10 22.53 -2.68
C GLY A 24 8.23 23.23 -1.63
N SER A 25 7.34 22.50 -0.94
CA SER A 25 6.40 23.00 0.07
C SER A 25 6.72 22.56 1.49
N ALA A 26 7.75 21.71 1.67
CA ALA A 26 8.21 21.25 2.98
C ALA A 26 9.72 21.21 3.07
N THR A 27 10.20 21.23 4.32
CA THR A 27 11.59 20.95 4.68
C THR A 27 11.63 19.88 5.77
N VAL A 28 12.71 19.10 5.82
CA VAL A 28 12.97 18.18 6.92
C VAL A 28 13.99 18.84 7.85
N GLY A 29 13.52 19.42 8.96
CA GLY A 29 14.33 20.18 9.89
C GLY A 29 15.16 19.30 10.84
N ARG A 30 14.61 18.12 11.24
CA ARG A 30 15.28 17.20 12.17
C ARG A 30 14.98 15.74 11.84
N VAL A 31 15.98 14.89 12.09
CA VAL A 31 15.94 13.46 11.81
C VAL A 31 16.38 12.69 13.04
N CYS A 32 15.60 11.68 13.45
CA CYS A 32 15.88 10.80 14.57
C CYS A 32 16.08 9.37 14.14
N ASP A 33 17.15 8.72 14.59
CA ASP A 33 17.37 7.28 14.46
C ASP A 33 18.27 6.80 15.60
N LEU A 34 18.10 5.58 16.06
CA LEU A 34 18.96 4.98 17.08
C LEU A 34 20.36 4.60 16.55
N ASP A 35 20.49 4.42 15.24
CA ASP A 35 21.75 4.09 14.57
C ASP A 35 22.52 5.36 14.18
N GLU A 36 23.52 5.72 14.99
CA GLU A 36 24.38 6.87 14.74
C GLU A 36 25.08 6.82 13.37
N LYS A 37 25.39 5.61 12.85
CA LYS A 37 25.99 5.47 11.51
C LYS A 37 24.99 5.82 10.40
N ALA A 38 23.70 5.54 10.62
CA ALA A 38 22.66 5.98 9.71
C ALA A 38 22.52 7.52 9.74
N LEU A 39 22.59 8.14 10.91
CA LEU A 39 22.57 9.59 11.08
C LEU A 39 23.79 10.27 10.43
N GLU A 40 24.99 9.69 10.51
CA GLU A 40 26.18 10.20 9.82
C GLU A 40 25.98 10.28 8.30
N ARG A 41 25.35 9.24 7.70
CA ARG A 41 24.99 9.25 6.27
C ARG A 41 24.01 10.37 5.94
N ILE A 42 23.02 10.61 6.81
CA ILE A 42 22.05 11.70 6.62
C ILE A 42 22.73 13.07 6.69
N ARG A 43 23.61 13.31 7.67
CA ARG A 43 24.38 14.58 7.75
C ARG A 43 25.16 14.88 6.48
N ALA A 44 25.72 13.83 5.84
CA ALA A 44 26.46 13.97 4.59
C ALA A 44 25.55 14.30 3.39
N LEU A 45 24.37 13.68 3.31
CA LEU A 45 23.44 13.82 2.19
C LEU A 45 22.49 15.01 2.33
N HIS A 46 22.07 15.33 3.57
CA HIS A 46 21.10 16.36 3.92
C HIS A 46 21.66 17.27 5.02
N PRO A 47 22.69 18.11 4.73
CA PRO A 47 23.42 18.88 5.75
C PRO A 47 22.58 19.96 6.44
N ARG A 48 21.35 20.21 5.97
CA ARG A 48 20.42 21.16 6.59
C ARG A 48 19.56 20.51 7.68
N ALA A 49 19.41 19.19 7.68
CA ALA A 49 18.66 18.48 8.69
C ALA A 49 19.52 18.26 9.95
N ALA A 50 19.05 18.72 11.10
CA ALA A 50 19.64 18.35 12.38
C ALA A 50 19.40 16.86 12.64
N THR A 51 20.30 16.19 13.34
CA THR A 51 20.17 14.75 13.64
C THR A 51 20.26 14.51 15.13
N THR A 52 19.50 13.54 15.64
CA THR A 52 19.47 13.14 17.04
C THR A 52 19.17 11.65 17.20
N THR A 53 19.56 11.08 18.33
CA THR A 53 19.13 9.73 18.75
C THR A 53 17.90 9.76 19.67
N GLU A 54 17.50 10.95 20.12
CA GLU A 54 16.43 11.14 21.10
C GLU A 54 15.14 11.60 20.40
N LEU A 55 14.08 10.77 20.49
CA LEU A 55 12.77 11.10 19.93
C LEU A 55 12.19 12.39 20.56
N GLY A 56 12.44 12.61 21.86
CA GLY A 56 12.01 13.80 22.58
C GLY A 56 12.39 15.11 21.90
N ASP A 57 13.57 15.17 21.28
CA ASP A 57 14.04 16.36 20.56
C ASP A 57 13.14 16.78 19.38
N LEU A 58 12.39 15.82 18.79
CA LEU A 58 11.42 16.09 17.72
C LEU A 58 10.05 16.43 18.29
N LEU A 59 9.67 15.78 19.39
CA LEU A 59 8.36 15.98 20.02
C LEU A 59 8.25 17.35 20.69
N GLU A 60 9.33 17.80 21.35
CA GLU A 60 9.40 19.05 22.10
C GLU A 60 9.74 20.26 21.24
N ASP A 61 10.16 20.06 19.99
CA ASP A 61 10.50 21.16 19.07
C ASP A 61 9.22 21.74 18.45
N ASP A 62 8.79 22.90 18.93
CA ASP A 62 7.60 23.62 18.47
C ASP A 62 7.69 24.06 16.99
N THR A 63 8.88 24.07 16.41
CA THR A 63 9.06 24.41 14.99
C THR A 63 8.72 23.24 14.07
N ILE A 64 8.68 22.00 14.57
CA ILE A 64 8.28 20.80 13.84
C ILE A 64 6.77 20.65 13.93
N GLU A 65 6.10 20.72 12.80
CA GLU A 65 4.63 20.63 12.68
C GLU A 65 4.15 19.19 12.44
N ALA A 66 4.97 18.36 11.77
CA ALA A 66 4.61 17.02 11.38
C ALA A 66 5.79 16.05 11.51
N LEU A 67 5.49 14.77 11.74
CA LEU A 67 6.47 13.69 11.71
C LEU A 67 6.16 12.68 10.62
N ALA A 68 7.17 12.34 9.82
CA ALA A 68 7.18 11.13 9.03
C ALA A 68 7.85 10.01 9.83
N ILE A 69 7.24 8.83 9.88
CA ILE A 69 7.73 7.69 10.67
C ILE A 69 7.96 6.51 9.73
N ALA A 70 9.22 6.08 9.60
CA ALA A 70 9.67 5.02 8.71
C ALA A 70 10.53 3.98 9.45
N THR A 71 10.08 3.59 10.63
CA THR A 71 10.69 2.62 11.55
C THR A 71 10.12 1.21 11.34
N PRO A 72 10.61 0.15 12.00
CA PRO A 72 9.98 -1.17 12.00
C PRO A 72 8.55 -1.16 12.57
N VAL A 73 7.67 -2.01 12.01
CA VAL A 73 6.23 -2.05 12.32
C VAL A 73 5.90 -2.08 13.83
N PRO A 74 6.59 -2.90 14.67
CA PRO A 74 6.28 -2.92 16.11
C PRO A 74 6.48 -1.58 16.83
N THR A 75 7.20 -0.63 16.22
CA THR A 75 7.44 0.69 16.80
C THR A 75 6.51 1.78 16.26
N HIS A 76 5.68 1.46 15.27
CA HIS A 76 4.76 2.42 14.66
C HIS A 76 3.80 3.02 15.68
N PHE A 77 3.03 2.15 16.38
CA PHE A 77 2.04 2.60 17.36
C PHE A 77 2.64 3.48 18.48
N PRO A 78 3.68 3.04 19.22
CA PRO A 78 4.21 3.85 20.31
C PRO A 78 4.78 5.20 19.85
N ILE A 79 5.50 5.25 18.72
CA ILE A 79 6.07 6.49 18.20
C ILE A 79 4.99 7.43 17.67
N ALA A 80 4.05 6.91 16.89
CA ALA A 80 2.97 7.72 16.31
C ALA A 80 2.01 8.24 17.37
N SER A 81 1.72 7.47 18.43
CA SER A 81 0.90 7.93 19.57
C SER A 81 1.55 9.12 20.25
N LEU A 82 2.84 9.02 20.60
CA LEU A 82 3.58 10.14 21.23
C LEU A 82 3.61 11.38 20.33
N ALA A 83 3.78 11.18 19.00
CA ALA A 83 3.79 12.29 18.05
C ALA A 83 2.44 13.01 18.00
N LEU A 84 1.34 12.26 17.89
CA LEU A 84 -0.03 12.82 17.88
C LEU A 84 -0.36 13.51 19.22
N GLU A 85 0.01 12.89 20.36
CA GLU A 85 -0.18 13.46 21.69
C GLU A 85 0.60 14.76 21.87
N ALA A 86 1.80 14.86 21.27
CA ALA A 86 2.60 16.08 21.22
C ALA A 86 2.07 17.11 20.19
N GLY A 87 0.92 16.86 19.57
CA GLY A 87 0.28 17.79 18.64
C GLY A 87 0.89 17.80 17.25
N LYS A 88 1.68 16.80 16.86
CA LYS A 88 2.27 16.68 15.51
C LYS A 88 1.31 15.95 14.57
N HIS A 89 1.24 16.38 13.30
CA HIS A 89 0.64 15.59 12.24
C HIS A 89 1.54 14.40 11.89
N VAL A 90 0.99 13.28 11.45
CA VAL A 90 1.76 12.04 11.24
C VAL A 90 1.54 11.46 9.85
N LEU A 91 2.64 11.27 9.11
CA LEU A 91 2.74 10.38 7.96
C LEU A 91 3.45 9.10 8.42
N LEU A 92 2.73 7.99 8.50
CA LEU A 92 3.23 6.72 9.02
C LEU A 92 3.38 5.69 7.91
N GLU A 93 4.57 5.09 7.80
CA GLU A 93 4.79 4.01 6.82
C GLU A 93 3.84 2.82 7.04
N LYS A 94 3.60 2.12 5.93
CA LYS A 94 2.76 0.91 5.94
C LYS A 94 3.47 -0.31 6.58
N PRO A 95 2.73 -1.27 7.13
CA PRO A 95 1.33 -1.18 7.52
C PRO A 95 1.15 -0.23 8.70
N LEU A 96 -0.05 0.33 8.87
CA LEU A 96 -0.34 1.34 9.91
C LEU A 96 0.18 0.93 11.30
N THR A 97 -0.15 -0.28 11.73
CA THR A 97 0.26 -0.85 13.02
C THR A 97 0.40 -2.37 12.91
N ALA A 98 0.89 -3.01 13.97
CA ALA A 98 1.00 -4.46 14.06
C ALA A 98 -0.35 -5.15 14.34
N THR A 99 -1.31 -4.43 14.96
CA THR A 99 -2.64 -4.94 15.28
C THR A 99 -3.74 -3.93 14.97
N SER A 100 -4.94 -4.41 14.69
CA SER A 100 -6.11 -3.56 14.44
C SER A 100 -6.54 -2.78 15.70
N ASP A 101 -6.31 -3.31 16.90
CA ASP A 101 -6.57 -2.60 18.15
C ASP A 101 -5.66 -1.36 18.31
N GLU A 102 -4.37 -1.51 17.98
CA GLU A 102 -3.44 -0.37 17.92
C GLU A 102 -3.87 0.66 16.89
N ALA A 103 -4.31 0.20 15.70
CA ALA A 103 -4.80 1.09 14.64
C ALA A 103 -6.03 1.90 15.10
N ARG A 104 -7.01 1.25 15.74
CA ARG A 104 -8.20 1.95 16.28
C ARG A 104 -7.82 3.00 17.32
N ARG A 105 -6.91 2.67 18.21
CA ARG A 105 -6.42 3.62 19.24
C ARG A 105 -5.69 4.79 18.61
N LEU A 106 -4.85 4.55 17.61
CA LEU A 106 -4.12 5.61 16.92
C LEU A 106 -5.06 6.57 16.17
N ILE A 107 -6.09 6.04 15.53
CA ILE A 107 -7.15 6.82 14.87
C ILE A 107 -7.88 7.70 15.90
N ALA A 108 -8.23 7.14 17.06
CA ALA A 108 -8.89 7.88 18.12
C ALA A 108 -8.02 9.03 18.65
N ILE A 109 -6.73 8.79 18.91
CA ILE A 109 -5.78 9.84 19.34
C ILE A 109 -5.69 10.95 18.29
N ALA A 110 -5.57 10.59 17.00
CA ALA A 110 -5.49 11.57 15.92
C ALA A 110 -6.75 12.46 15.87
N ALA A 111 -7.92 11.87 16.02
CA ALA A 111 -9.20 12.58 16.05
C ALA A 111 -9.33 13.48 17.30
N GLU A 112 -8.97 12.99 18.50
CA GLU A 112 -9.00 13.78 19.75
C GLU A 112 -8.07 14.98 19.71
N ARG A 113 -6.92 14.85 19.04
CA ARG A 113 -5.91 15.90 18.92
C ARG A 113 -6.12 16.81 17.71
N ASP A 114 -7.12 16.52 16.88
CA ASP A 114 -7.35 17.24 15.61
C ASP A 114 -6.06 17.27 14.76
N ARG A 115 -5.47 16.08 14.55
CA ARG A 115 -4.24 15.93 13.77
C ARG A 115 -4.44 14.97 12.60
N VAL A 116 -3.78 15.29 11.51
CA VAL A 116 -3.74 14.43 10.32
C VAL A 116 -2.95 13.17 10.64
N LEU A 117 -3.56 12.00 10.44
CA LEU A 117 -2.93 10.70 10.40
C LEU A 117 -3.08 10.14 8.99
N MET A 118 -1.98 10.02 8.27
CA MET A 118 -1.91 9.48 6.91
C MET A 118 -1.00 8.28 6.87
N VAL A 119 -1.37 7.24 6.11
CA VAL A 119 -0.59 6.01 5.97
C VAL A 119 0.13 5.99 4.63
N GLY A 120 1.37 5.52 4.63
CA GLY A 120 2.26 5.44 3.46
C GLY A 120 1.83 4.38 2.44
N HIS A 121 0.59 4.43 1.97
CA HIS A 121 0.09 3.59 0.89
C HIS A 121 0.46 4.16 -0.48
N VAL A 122 1.76 4.23 -0.73
CA VAL A 122 2.38 4.91 -1.88
C VAL A 122 1.81 4.52 -3.25
N PHE A 123 1.31 3.29 -3.41
CA PHE A 123 0.73 2.85 -4.69
C PHE A 123 -0.61 3.53 -5.02
N GLU A 124 -1.35 4.02 -4.04
CA GLU A 124 -2.57 4.82 -4.28
C GLU A 124 -2.25 6.17 -4.95
N TYR A 125 -0.99 6.61 -4.88
CA TYR A 125 -0.46 7.82 -5.51
C TYR A 125 0.28 7.54 -6.82
N ASN A 126 0.38 6.27 -7.23
CA ASN A 126 0.97 5.87 -8.51
C ASN A 126 0.04 6.25 -9.67
N ALA A 127 0.56 7.00 -10.65
CA ALA A 127 -0.22 7.50 -11.77
C ALA A 127 -0.89 6.37 -12.60
N SER A 128 -0.22 5.21 -12.72
CA SER A 128 -0.78 4.07 -13.43
C SER A 128 -1.91 3.40 -12.65
N ILE A 129 -1.80 3.28 -11.33
CA ILE A 129 -2.90 2.76 -10.48
C ILE A 129 -4.10 3.72 -10.52
N ARG A 130 -3.86 5.03 -10.50
CA ARG A 130 -4.94 6.04 -10.64
C ARG A 130 -5.61 5.97 -12.01
N ALA A 131 -4.83 5.79 -13.08
CA ALA A 131 -5.38 5.58 -14.41
C ALA A 131 -6.21 4.28 -14.49
N LEU A 132 -5.71 3.19 -13.88
CA LEU A 132 -6.41 1.91 -13.79
C LEU A 132 -7.76 2.05 -13.05
N LYS A 133 -7.79 2.82 -11.95
CA LYS A 133 -9.04 3.18 -11.26
C LYS A 133 -10.01 3.91 -12.19
N GLY A 134 -9.54 4.82 -13.03
CA GLY A 134 -10.37 5.49 -14.03
C GLY A 134 -11.07 4.51 -14.99
N PHE A 135 -10.39 3.44 -15.42
CA PHE A 135 -11.00 2.38 -16.25
C PHE A 135 -12.05 1.55 -15.47
N VAL A 136 -11.81 1.31 -14.19
CA VAL A 136 -12.79 0.64 -13.32
C VAL A 136 -14.02 1.53 -13.11
N ASP A 137 -13.82 2.78 -12.71
CA ASP A 137 -14.90 3.72 -12.37
C ASP A 137 -15.76 4.10 -13.59
N SER A 138 -15.17 4.19 -14.78
CA SER A 138 -15.90 4.47 -16.01
C SER A 138 -16.77 3.30 -16.48
N GLY A 139 -16.59 2.10 -15.91
CA GLY A 139 -17.26 0.87 -16.37
C GLY A 139 -16.77 0.39 -17.73
N GLU A 140 -15.63 0.87 -18.21
CA GLU A 140 -15.06 0.44 -19.50
C GLU A 140 -14.71 -1.04 -19.52
N LEU A 141 -14.30 -1.60 -18.37
CA LEU A 141 -14.03 -3.03 -18.23
C LEU A 141 -15.31 -3.89 -18.12
N GLY A 142 -16.48 -3.25 -17.92
CA GLY A 142 -17.73 -3.92 -17.65
C GLY A 142 -17.86 -4.33 -16.18
N LYS A 143 -18.67 -5.37 -15.88
CA LYS A 143 -18.76 -5.94 -14.54
C LYS A 143 -17.45 -6.69 -14.25
N LEU A 144 -16.77 -6.30 -13.17
CA LEU A 144 -15.56 -6.98 -12.75
C LEU A 144 -15.89 -8.39 -12.26
N GLN A 145 -15.06 -9.36 -12.65
CA GLN A 145 -15.19 -10.76 -12.28
C GLN A 145 -14.13 -11.15 -11.26
N TYR A 146 -12.86 -10.90 -11.58
CA TYR A 146 -11.78 -11.15 -10.62
C TYR A 146 -10.57 -10.26 -10.88
N MET A 147 -9.70 -10.19 -9.86
CA MET A 147 -8.37 -9.57 -9.94
C MET A 147 -7.29 -10.57 -9.52
N SER A 148 -6.11 -10.46 -10.11
CA SER A 148 -4.94 -11.25 -9.72
C SER A 148 -3.74 -10.35 -9.50
N PHE A 149 -3.14 -10.45 -8.33
CA PHE A 149 -1.98 -9.71 -7.89
C PHE A 149 -0.77 -10.65 -7.77
N SER A 150 0.34 -10.27 -8.35
CA SER A 150 1.61 -10.97 -8.18
C SER A 150 2.69 -9.97 -7.79
N ARG A 151 3.23 -10.14 -6.59
CA ARG A 151 4.30 -9.31 -6.05
C ARG A 151 5.38 -10.20 -5.47
N THR A 152 6.40 -10.47 -6.28
CA THR A 152 7.43 -11.44 -5.95
C THR A 152 8.82 -10.91 -6.31
N ASN A 153 9.85 -11.36 -5.58
CA ASN A 153 11.26 -11.05 -5.84
C ASN A 153 12.17 -12.03 -5.08
N LEU A 154 13.49 -11.97 -5.32
CA LEU A 154 14.48 -12.67 -4.52
C LEU A 154 15.07 -11.68 -3.50
N GLY A 155 14.64 -11.80 -2.23
CA GLY A 155 15.01 -10.90 -1.13
C GLY A 155 14.59 -9.42 -1.33
N PRO A 156 14.89 -8.50 -0.41
CA PRO A 156 15.40 -8.82 0.93
C PRO A 156 14.37 -9.57 1.77
N VAL A 157 14.84 -10.52 2.57
CA VAL A 157 14.04 -11.25 3.55
C VAL A 157 13.98 -10.42 4.83
N ARG A 158 12.78 -10.24 5.39
CA ARG A 158 12.59 -9.51 6.64
C ARG A 158 12.56 -10.46 7.83
N THR A 159 12.81 -9.91 9.02
CA THR A 159 12.78 -10.64 10.30
C THR A 159 11.73 -10.13 11.27
N ASP A 160 11.11 -8.99 10.96
CA ASP A 160 10.11 -8.33 11.79
C ASP A 160 8.67 -8.62 11.35
N VAL A 161 8.46 -8.96 10.07
CA VAL A 161 7.16 -9.31 9.48
C VAL A 161 7.34 -10.39 8.41
N ASN A 162 6.29 -11.12 8.06
CA ASN A 162 6.31 -12.10 6.96
C ASN A 162 6.00 -11.47 5.59
N ALA A 163 6.09 -12.28 4.52
CA ALA A 163 5.86 -11.82 3.15
C ALA A 163 4.45 -11.26 2.93
N LEU A 164 3.45 -11.75 3.65
CA LEU A 164 2.08 -11.23 3.60
C LEU A 164 2.04 -9.77 4.07
N TRP A 165 2.51 -9.50 5.28
CA TRP A 165 2.49 -8.16 5.87
C TRP A 165 3.39 -7.17 5.13
N ASP A 166 4.54 -7.63 4.63
CA ASP A 166 5.45 -6.77 3.88
C ASP A 166 4.92 -6.42 2.49
N LEU A 167 4.51 -7.42 1.72
CA LEU A 167 4.19 -7.25 0.30
C LEU A 167 2.69 -7.08 0.03
N ALA A 168 1.83 -7.93 0.63
CA ALA A 168 0.40 -7.91 0.35
C ALA A 168 -0.33 -6.72 0.97
N SER A 169 0.26 -6.02 1.96
CA SER A 169 -0.28 -4.74 2.45
C SER A 169 -0.52 -3.74 1.33
N HIS A 170 0.39 -3.68 0.34
CA HIS A 170 0.21 -2.86 -0.85
C HIS A 170 -0.93 -3.38 -1.74
N ASP A 171 -1.03 -4.69 -1.94
CA ASP A 171 -2.03 -5.27 -2.84
C ASP A 171 -3.44 -5.13 -2.25
N VAL A 172 -3.59 -5.27 -0.91
CA VAL A 172 -4.85 -5.02 -0.20
C VAL A 172 -5.26 -3.55 -0.29
N SER A 173 -4.32 -2.62 -0.12
CA SER A 173 -4.57 -1.19 -0.31
C SER A 173 -5.02 -0.89 -1.74
N ILE A 174 -4.33 -1.43 -2.75
CA ILE A 174 -4.67 -1.22 -4.16
C ILE A 174 -6.06 -1.79 -4.49
N MET A 175 -6.39 -3.02 -4.06
CA MET A 175 -7.71 -3.61 -4.38
C MET A 175 -8.85 -2.82 -3.72
N THR A 176 -8.65 -2.38 -2.47
CA THR A 176 -9.59 -1.52 -1.75
C THR A 176 -9.78 -0.18 -2.48
N TYR A 177 -8.68 0.43 -2.92
CA TYR A 177 -8.71 1.68 -3.68
C TYR A 177 -9.43 1.52 -5.02
N LEU A 178 -9.12 0.47 -5.79
CA LEU A 178 -9.70 0.24 -7.11
C LEU A 178 -11.20 -0.02 -7.04
N LEU A 179 -11.67 -0.78 -6.05
CA LEU A 179 -13.10 -1.15 -5.91
C LEU A 179 -13.90 -0.16 -5.04
N GLY A 180 -13.22 0.71 -4.27
CA GLY A 180 -13.88 1.64 -3.34
C GLY A 180 -14.46 0.95 -2.10
N SER A 181 -14.21 -0.35 -1.90
CA SER A 181 -14.68 -1.15 -0.77
C SER A 181 -13.61 -2.15 -0.31
N PRO A 182 -13.50 -2.42 1.01
CA PRO A 182 -12.55 -3.41 1.52
C PRO A 182 -13.01 -4.85 1.20
N PRO A 183 -12.09 -5.82 1.27
CA PRO A 183 -12.46 -7.24 1.21
C PRO A 183 -13.28 -7.64 2.43
N THR A 184 -14.14 -8.66 2.26
CA THR A 184 -15.08 -9.15 3.29
C THR A 184 -14.64 -10.46 3.93
N GLU A 185 -13.91 -11.29 3.19
CA GLU A 185 -13.43 -12.61 3.62
C GLU A 185 -12.11 -12.95 2.95
N VAL A 186 -11.35 -13.85 3.55
CA VAL A 186 -10.07 -14.31 2.99
C VAL A 186 -9.81 -15.78 3.29
N THR A 187 -9.22 -16.48 2.31
CA THR A 187 -8.54 -17.76 2.50
C THR A 187 -7.08 -17.59 2.15
N ALA A 188 -6.17 -17.97 3.03
CA ALA A 188 -4.74 -17.80 2.83
C ALA A 188 -3.96 -19.04 3.24
N ARG A 189 -2.86 -19.31 2.51
CA ARG A 189 -1.88 -20.33 2.82
C ARG A 189 -0.48 -19.76 2.67
N GLY A 190 0.32 -19.88 3.73
CA GLY A 190 1.71 -19.46 3.75
C GLY A 190 2.63 -20.63 4.05
N GLN A 191 3.90 -20.47 3.68
CA GLN A 191 4.96 -21.43 4.02
C GLN A 191 6.25 -20.68 4.35
N ALA A 192 6.87 -21.08 5.44
CA ALA A 192 8.18 -20.64 5.90
C ALA A 192 9.25 -21.65 5.47
N TYR A 193 10.15 -21.23 4.59
CA TYR A 193 11.24 -22.06 4.07
C TYR A 193 12.60 -21.67 4.65
N LEU A 194 12.81 -20.38 4.93
CA LEU A 194 14.11 -19.85 5.38
C LEU A 194 14.16 -19.71 6.91
N ASN A 195 13.08 -19.24 7.50
CA ASN A 195 12.94 -19.08 8.94
C ASN A 195 11.62 -19.73 9.36
N ALA A 196 11.67 -20.71 10.25
CA ALA A 196 10.51 -21.56 10.62
C ALA A 196 9.27 -20.79 11.13
N GLU A 197 9.43 -19.53 11.53
CA GLU A 197 8.35 -18.73 12.13
C GLU A 197 7.86 -17.60 11.21
N ILE A 198 8.46 -17.40 10.00
CA ILE A 198 8.18 -16.27 9.13
C ILE A 198 7.93 -16.78 7.71
N GLU A 199 6.69 -16.69 7.23
CA GLU A 199 6.31 -17.16 5.90
C GLU A 199 6.97 -16.33 4.82
N ASP A 200 7.75 -16.99 3.95
CA ASP A 200 8.46 -16.40 2.81
C ASP A 200 7.60 -16.32 1.55
N ALA A 201 6.58 -17.16 1.47
CA ALA A 201 5.65 -17.24 0.36
C ALA A 201 4.22 -17.40 0.87
N VAL A 202 3.31 -16.57 0.37
CA VAL A 202 1.90 -16.61 0.74
C VAL A 202 1.03 -16.47 -0.51
N PHE A 203 0.00 -17.32 -0.55
CA PHE A 203 -1.08 -17.28 -1.53
C PHE A 203 -2.38 -17.00 -0.78
N ALA A 204 -3.09 -15.96 -1.17
CA ALA A 204 -4.35 -15.59 -0.55
C ALA A 204 -5.43 -15.30 -1.61
N THR A 205 -6.67 -15.59 -1.26
CA THR A 205 -7.84 -15.23 -2.07
C THR A 205 -8.82 -14.47 -1.20
N PHE A 206 -9.12 -13.25 -1.60
CA PHE A 206 -10.05 -12.35 -0.93
C PHE A 206 -11.38 -12.30 -1.68
N SER A 207 -12.49 -12.33 -0.96
CA SER A 207 -13.82 -12.00 -1.48
C SER A 207 -14.04 -10.50 -1.33
N MET A 208 -14.48 -9.87 -2.40
CA MET A 208 -14.80 -8.45 -2.45
C MET A 208 -16.32 -8.26 -2.62
N ALA A 209 -16.80 -7.02 -2.57
CA ALA A 209 -18.18 -6.71 -2.93
C ALA A 209 -18.49 -7.13 -4.38
N ASP A 210 -19.78 -7.28 -4.69
CA ASP A 210 -20.30 -7.61 -6.04
C ASP A 210 -19.78 -8.93 -6.63
N ASP A 211 -19.45 -9.91 -5.75
CA ASP A 211 -18.92 -11.24 -6.10
C ASP A 211 -17.55 -11.21 -6.80
N VAL A 212 -16.80 -10.12 -6.65
CA VAL A 212 -15.43 -10.02 -7.20
C VAL A 212 -14.47 -10.81 -6.31
N MET A 213 -13.64 -11.65 -6.92
CA MET A 213 -12.58 -12.40 -6.25
C MET A 213 -11.22 -11.75 -6.54
N ALA A 214 -10.39 -11.57 -5.51
CA ALA A 214 -9.02 -11.07 -5.67
C ALA A 214 -8.00 -12.12 -5.18
N HIS A 215 -7.16 -12.61 -6.10
CA HIS A 215 -6.08 -13.54 -5.78
C HIS A 215 -4.77 -12.80 -5.60
N VAL A 216 -4.04 -13.08 -4.52
CA VAL A 216 -2.76 -12.46 -4.16
C VAL A 216 -1.68 -13.53 -4.04
N ASN A 217 -0.59 -13.35 -4.76
CA ASN A 217 0.63 -14.15 -4.69
C ASN A 217 1.80 -13.26 -4.30
N VAL A 218 2.32 -13.45 -3.09
CA VAL A 218 3.48 -12.72 -2.58
C VAL A 218 4.58 -13.67 -2.16
N SER A 219 5.83 -13.35 -2.52
CA SER A 219 6.97 -14.18 -2.13
C SER A 219 8.29 -13.41 -2.19
N TRP A 220 9.19 -13.70 -1.24
CA TRP A 220 10.60 -13.29 -1.29
C TRP A 220 11.50 -14.31 -2.01
N LEU A 221 10.94 -15.46 -2.42
CA LEU A 221 11.68 -16.60 -3.00
C LEU A 221 11.32 -16.82 -4.48
N ASN A 222 11.39 -15.77 -5.28
CA ASN A 222 11.10 -15.87 -6.71
C ASN A 222 12.32 -15.38 -7.53
N PRO A 223 12.76 -16.12 -8.57
CA PRO A 223 13.93 -15.73 -9.35
C PRO A 223 13.75 -14.43 -10.14
N ARG A 224 12.52 -13.99 -10.33
CA ARG A 224 12.21 -12.73 -11.02
C ARG A 224 11.43 -11.80 -10.11
N LYS A 225 11.76 -10.51 -10.17
CA LYS A 225 10.93 -9.47 -9.61
C LYS A 225 9.68 -9.32 -10.47
N ILE A 226 8.50 -9.48 -9.88
CA ILE A 226 7.20 -9.30 -10.52
C ILE A 226 6.39 -8.33 -9.66
N ARG A 227 5.76 -7.36 -10.30
CA ARG A 227 4.72 -6.50 -9.71
C ARG A 227 3.66 -6.27 -10.77
N ARG A 228 2.66 -7.15 -10.77
CA ARG A 228 1.65 -7.18 -11.81
C ARG A 228 0.26 -7.34 -11.21
N ILE A 229 -0.69 -6.62 -11.80
CA ILE A 229 -2.11 -6.76 -11.52
C ILE A 229 -2.81 -7.08 -12.83
N THR A 230 -3.66 -8.11 -12.80
CA THR A 230 -4.60 -8.40 -13.89
C THR A 230 -6.01 -8.18 -13.36
N ILE A 231 -6.81 -7.42 -14.10
CA ILE A 231 -8.22 -7.19 -13.81
C ILE A 231 -9.03 -7.76 -14.98
N VAL A 232 -9.98 -8.63 -14.66
CA VAL A 232 -10.86 -9.26 -15.65
C VAL A 232 -12.26 -8.74 -15.44
N GLY A 233 -12.77 -8.08 -16.45
CA GLY A 233 -14.17 -7.68 -16.57
C GLY A 233 -14.90 -8.48 -17.64
N ASP A 234 -16.21 -8.34 -17.73
CA ASP A 234 -17.04 -9.05 -18.70
C ASP A 234 -17.03 -8.40 -20.10
N LYS A 235 -16.43 -7.20 -20.26
CA LYS A 235 -16.25 -6.52 -21.54
C LYS A 235 -14.80 -6.43 -21.97
N LYS A 236 -13.92 -6.06 -21.05
CA LYS A 236 -12.48 -5.91 -21.31
C LYS A 236 -11.66 -6.38 -20.09
N MET A 237 -10.36 -6.56 -20.32
CA MET A 237 -9.39 -6.91 -19.30
C MET A 237 -8.29 -5.89 -19.26
N ALA A 238 -7.70 -5.68 -18.09
CA ALA A 238 -6.56 -4.78 -17.92
C ALA A 238 -5.39 -5.53 -17.27
N VAL A 239 -4.19 -5.23 -17.71
CA VAL A 239 -2.94 -5.65 -17.06
C VAL A 239 -2.13 -4.41 -16.72
N TRP A 240 -1.77 -4.28 -15.46
CA TRP A 240 -0.75 -3.33 -14.99
C TRP A 240 0.53 -4.08 -14.65
N ASP A 241 1.67 -3.57 -15.13
CA ASP A 241 3.00 -4.07 -14.79
C ASP A 241 3.90 -2.90 -14.37
N ASP A 242 4.25 -2.84 -13.08
CA ASP A 242 5.07 -1.76 -12.50
C ASP A 242 6.50 -1.72 -13.05
N LEU A 243 6.93 -2.81 -13.66
CA LEU A 243 8.30 -2.93 -14.21
C LEU A 243 8.36 -2.58 -15.71
N ASP A 244 7.25 -2.52 -16.40
CA ASP A 244 7.19 -2.07 -17.80
C ASP A 244 6.90 -0.57 -17.88
N MET A 245 7.96 0.24 -17.75
CA MET A 245 7.86 1.70 -17.77
C MET A 245 7.35 2.28 -19.09
N GLN A 246 7.41 1.51 -20.19
CA GLN A 246 6.93 1.95 -21.50
C GLN A 246 5.46 1.63 -21.71
N ARG A 247 4.98 0.54 -21.14
CA ARG A 247 3.62 0.04 -21.29
C ARG A 247 3.05 -0.39 -19.94
N PRO A 248 2.97 0.53 -18.96
CA PRO A 248 2.59 0.16 -17.61
C PRO A 248 1.16 -0.37 -17.51
N ILE A 249 0.29 0.00 -18.45
CA ILE A 249 -1.09 -0.52 -18.55
C ILE A 249 -1.32 -1.01 -19.98
N GLN A 250 -1.94 -2.19 -20.07
CA GLN A 250 -2.44 -2.75 -21.32
C GLN A 250 -3.92 -3.10 -21.13
N ILE A 251 -4.77 -2.61 -22.02
CA ILE A 251 -6.19 -2.91 -22.05
C ILE A 251 -6.46 -3.86 -23.22
N PHE A 252 -7.03 -5.01 -22.90
CA PHE A 252 -7.38 -6.05 -23.84
C PHE A 252 -8.88 -5.99 -24.13
N ASP A 253 -9.25 -5.72 -25.36
CA ASP A 253 -10.63 -5.80 -25.83
C ASP A 253 -10.99 -7.27 -26.10
N ARG A 254 -11.02 -8.04 -25.02
CA ARG A 254 -11.24 -9.48 -25.03
C ARG A 254 -12.23 -9.87 -23.95
N HIS A 255 -13.20 -10.67 -24.32
CA HIS A 255 -14.19 -11.24 -23.40
C HIS A 255 -14.84 -12.50 -23.97
N VAL A 256 -15.66 -13.14 -23.16
CA VAL A 256 -16.43 -14.32 -23.58
C VAL A 256 -17.91 -13.94 -23.58
N GLU A 257 -18.55 -14.05 -24.75
CA GLU A 257 -19.99 -13.98 -24.88
C GLU A 257 -20.57 -15.41 -24.80
N MET A 258 -21.31 -15.68 -23.71
CA MET A 258 -21.98 -16.98 -23.59
C MET A 258 -23.21 -17.05 -24.52
N PRO A 259 -23.17 -17.84 -25.59
CA PRO A 259 -24.36 -18.04 -26.42
C PRO A 259 -25.45 -18.69 -25.55
N ARG A 260 -26.70 -18.30 -25.76
CA ARG A 260 -27.83 -18.89 -25.01
C ARG A 260 -27.99 -20.39 -25.28
N TYR A 261 -27.46 -20.88 -26.40
CA TYR A 261 -27.37 -22.29 -26.77
C TYR A 261 -26.10 -22.50 -27.62
N ALA A 262 -25.27 -23.45 -27.26
CA ALA A 262 -24.11 -23.88 -28.03
C ALA A 262 -24.34 -25.35 -28.42
N ASP A 263 -24.87 -25.60 -29.63
CA ASP A 263 -25.14 -26.94 -30.12
C ASP A 263 -23.93 -27.57 -30.83
N SER A 264 -22.84 -26.80 -31.01
CA SER A 264 -21.63 -27.29 -31.68
C SER A 264 -20.35 -26.66 -31.16
N TYR A 265 -19.21 -27.30 -31.40
CA TYR A 265 -17.87 -26.75 -31.12
C TYR A 265 -17.62 -25.42 -31.87
N LEU A 266 -18.27 -25.22 -33.04
CA LEU A 266 -18.17 -23.99 -33.80
C LEU A 266 -18.83 -22.80 -33.04
N ASP A 267 -19.97 -23.04 -32.38
CA ASP A 267 -20.70 -22.05 -31.58
C ASP A 267 -19.90 -21.67 -30.35
N TYR A 268 -19.21 -22.63 -29.74
CA TYR A 268 -18.28 -22.37 -28.62
C TYR A 268 -17.10 -21.48 -29.05
N LYS A 269 -16.55 -21.68 -30.25
CA LYS A 269 -15.43 -20.91 -30.81
C LYS A 269 -15.84 -19.47 -31.16
N THR A 270 -17.11 -19.22 -31.50
CA THR A 270 -17.64 -17.88 -31.77
C THR A 270 -17.97 -17.08 -30.51
N ALA A 271 -17.98 -17.71 -29.31
CA ALA A 271 -18.26 -17.07 -28.05
C ALA A 271 -17.06 -16.22 -27.52
N VAL A 272 -15.85 -16.41 -28.04
CA VAL A 272 -14.68 -15.63 -27.68
C VAL A 272 -14.54 -14.40 -28.58
N VAL A 273 -14.73 -13.23 -28.03
CA VAL A 273 -14.40 -11.98 -28.72
C VAL A 273 -12.92 -11.72 -28.51
N ASP A 274 -12.16 -11.68 -29.59
CA ASP A 274 -10.71 -11.42 -29.59
C ASP A 274 -10.42 -10.13 -30.38
N GLY A 275 -10.57 -9.00 -29.69
CA GLY A 275 -10.29 -7.67 -30.21
C GLY A 275 -8.83 -7.25 -30.03
N GLY A 276 -8.57 -5.96 -30.16
CA GLY A 276 -7.24 -5.39 -30.07
C GLY A 276 -6.72 -5.26 -28.63
N ILE A 277 -5.42 -4.90 -28.54
CA ILE A 277 -4.81 -4.45 -27.30
C ILE A 277 -4.45 -2.98 -27.50
N TYR A 278 -4.86 -2.13 -26.58
CA TYR A 278 -4.38 -0.77 -26.59
C TYR A 278 -3.62 -0.39 -25.31
N ILE A 279 -2.67 0.51 -25.43
CA ILE A 279 -1.80 0.98 -24.36
C ILE A 279 -2.17 2.44 -24.11
N PRO A 280 -2.84 2.74 -22.98
CA PRO A 280 -3.18 4.12 -22.65
C PRO A 280 -1.91 4.92 -22.35
N SER A 281 -1.89 6.19 -22.78
CA SER A 281 -0.82 7.11 -22.41
C SER A 281 -0.98 7.49 -20.94
N VAL A 282 0.00 7.12 -20.12
CA VAL A 282 0.05 7.49 -18.70
C VAL A 282 1.28 8.36 -18.46
N ARG A 283 1.07 9.59 -18.00
CA ARG A 283 2.18 10.44 -17.55
C ARG A 283 2.62 9.94 -16.18
N LEU A 284 3.72 9.19 -16.15
CA LEU A 284 4.27 8.66 -14.91
C LEU A 284 4.69 9.80 -13.97
N ASN A 285 4.54 9.57 -12.68
CA ASN A 285 4.94 10.47 -11.60
C ASN A 285 5.95 9.79 -10.66
N GLN A 286 6.37 10.49 -9.64
CA GLN A 286 7.07 9.92 -8.49
C GLN A 286 6.03 9.71 -7.38
N PRO A 287 5.56 8.46 -7.12
CA PRO A 287 4.44 8.22 -6.22
C PRO A 287 4.67 8.73 -4.79
N LEU A 288 5.89 8.53 -4.24
CA LEU A 288 6.22 9.01 -2.90
C LEU A 288 6.22 10.53 -2.81
N GLN A 289 6.67 11.25 -3.85
CA GLN A 289 6.56 12.71 -3.90
C GLN A 289 5.10 13.16 -3.93
N ALA A 290 4.25 12.48 -4.71
CA ALA A 290 2.82 12.78 -4.76
C ALA A 290 2.11 12.49 -3.43
N GLU A 291 2.51 11.45 -2.72
CA GLU A 291 2.05 11.11 -1.37
C GLU A 291 2.44 12.20 -0.36
N CYS A 292 3.73 12.60 -0.34
CA CYS A 292 4.20 13.69 0.53
C CYS A 292 3.48 15.02 0.22
N ALA A 293 3.27 15.34 -1.08
CA ALA A 293 2.55 16.55 -1.46
C ALA A 293 1.09 16.54 -0.95
N HIS A 294 0.40 15.40 -1.06
CA HIS A 294 -0.95 15.26 -0.53
C HIS A 294 -1.00 15.35 1.01
N PHE A 295 -0.01 14.77 1.70
CA PHE A 295 0.11 14.91 3.15
C PHE A 295 0.24 16.38 3.55
N ILE A 296 1.11 17.15 2.88
CA ILE A 296 1.29 18.58 3.12
C ILE A 296 -0.02 19.34 2.87
N GLU A 297 -0.69 19.07 1.76
CA GLU A 297 -2.00 19.65 1.45
C GLU A 297 -3.02 19.40 2.55
N CYS A 298 -3.12 18.15 3.03
CA CYS A 298 -4.05 17.80 4.12
C CYS A 298 -3.70 18.54 5.43
N VAL A 299 -2.41 18.71 5.76
CA VAL A 299 -1.98 19.46 6.94
C VAL A 299 -2.33 20.95 6.81
N GLU A 300 -2.08 21.56 5.63
CA GLU A 300 -2.34 22.99 5.39
C GLU A 300 -3.83 23.32 5.33
N THR A 301 -4.66 22.40 4.83
CA THR A 301 -6.10 22.65 4.60
C THR A 301 -7.01 22.07 5.68
N GLY A 302 -6.49 21.19 6.56
CA GLY A 302 -7.31 20.36 7.45
C GLY A 302 -8.11 19.29 6.70
N GLY A 303 -7.69 18.96 5.47
CA GLY A 303 -8.34 17.96 4.64
C GLY A 303 -8.11 16.52 5.14
N ARG A 304 -9.03 15.61 4.78
CA ARG A 304 -8.89 14.19 5.08
C ARG A 304 -7.99 13.52 4.05
N PRO A 305 -6.92 12.79 4.46
CA PRO A 305 -6.06 12.06 3.53
C PRO A 305 -6.81 10.94 2.80
N GLN A 306 -6.44 10.69 1.54
CA GLN A 306 -6.93 9.52 0.78
C GLN A 306 -6.57 8.21 1.48
N SER A 307 -5.31 8.07 1.92
CA SER A 307 -4.81 6.94 2.71
C SER A 307 -4.79 7.29 4.20
N ASP A 308 -5.95 7.60 4.78
CA ASP A 308 -6.08 7.95 6.19
C ASP A 308 -5.95 6.74 7.14
N GLY A 309 -6.11 6.97 8.43
CA GLY A 309 -6.05 5.91 9.44
C GLY A 309 -7.09 4.81 9.23
N GLU A 310 -8.31 5.13 8.76
CA GLU A 310 -9.34 4.12 8.48
C GLU A 310 -8.98 3.27 7.26
N ASN A 311 -8.38 3.87 6.23
CA ASN A 311 -7.83 3.12 5.10
C ASN A 311 -6.75 2.14 5.60
N GLY A 312 -5.82 2.60 6.45
CA GLY A 312 -4.82 1.75 7.08
C GLY A 312 -5.40 0.63 7.93
N LEU A 313 -6.45 0.92 8.73
CA LEU A 313 -7.13 -0.08 9.55
C LEU A 313 -7.76 -1.19 8.70
N ARG A 314 -8.40 -0.86 7.57
CA ARG A 314 -8.94 -1.86 6.64
C ARG A 314 -7.87 -2.81 6.12
N VAL A 315 -6.69 -2.30 5.82
CA VAL A 315 -5.54 -3.11 5.39
C VAL A 315 -5.08 -4.03 6.53
N VAL A 316 -4.92 -3.51 7.75
CA VAL A 316 -4.49 -4.30 8.91
C VAL A 316 -5.50 -5.42 9.21
N LEU A 317 -6.81 -5.13 9.21
CA LEU A 317 -7.86 -6.13 9.42
C LEU A 317 -7.80 -7.26 8.38
N ALA A 318 -7.56 -6.93 7.11
CA ALA A 318 -7.43 -7.93 6.05
C ALA A 318 -6.18 -8.82 6.25
N LEU A 319 -5.06 -8.23 6.69
CA LEU A 319 -3.83 -8.96 6.98
C LEU A 319 -3.96 -9.85 8.23
N GLU A 320 -4.63 -9.39 9.28
CA GLU A 320 -4.93 -10.20 10.47
C GLU A 320 -5.83 -11.40 10.13
N ALA A 321 -6.89 -11.18 9.35
CA ALA A 321 -7.78 -12.26 8.91
C ALA A 321 -7.03 -13.28 8.03
N ALA A 322 -6.17 -12.83 7.12
CA ALA A 322 -5.33 -13.71 6.30
C ALA A 322 -4.33 -14.51 7.17
N THR A 323 -3.74 -13.88 8.18
CA THR A 323 -2.87 -14.56 9.16
C THR A 323 -3.65 -15.62 9.93
N THR A 324 -4.85 -15.28 10.41
CA THR A 324 -5.75 -16.22 11.10
C THR A 324 -6.12 -17.40 10.20
N SER A 325 -6.43 -17.15 8.92
CA SER A 325 -6.71 -18.19 7.93
C SER A 325 -5.53 -19.17 7.78
N MET A 326 -4.30 -18.65 7.65
CA MET A 326 -3.09 -19.49 7.54
C MET A 326 -2.89 -20.36 8.78
N GLN A 327 -3.04 -19.80 9.97
CA GLN A 327 -2.88 -20.50 11.24
C GLN A 327 -3.94 -21.59 11.47
N ASN A 328 -5.13 -21.41 10.92
CA ASN A 328 -6.26 -22.34 11.06
C ASN A 328 -6.40 -23.32 9.86
N GLY A 329 -5.31 -23.60 9.15
CA GLY A 329 -5.33 -24.59 8.07
C GLY A 329 -5.99 -24.09 6.78
N SER A 330 -5.89 -22.79 6.50
CA SER A 330 -6.46 -22.13 5.30
C SER A 330 -7.99 -22.12 5.27
N VAL A 331 -8.63 -22.01 6.43
CA VAL A 331 -10.09 -21.84 6.52
C VAL A 331 -10.47 -20.43 6.11
N MET A 332 -11.57 -20.30 5.37
CA MET A 332 -12.14 -19.00 5.02
C MET A 332 -12.47 -18.21 6.30
N THR A 333 -11.91 -17.03 6.40
CA THR A 333 -11.95 -16.18 7.59
C THR A 333 -12.62 -14.85 7.25
N PRO A 334 -13.68 -14.45 7.97
CA PRO A 334 -14.31 -13.15 7.75
C PRO A 334 -13.38 -12.01 8.18
N ILE A 335 -13.46 -10.90 7.47
CA ILE A 335 -12.74 -9.66 7.76
C ILE A 335 -13.70 -8.72 8.48
N ALA A 336 -13.28 -8.22 9.64
CA ALA A 336 -14.11 -7.30 10.41
C ALA A 336 -14.36 -5.99 9.64
N VAL A 337 -15.55 -5.45 9.78
CA VAL A 337 -15.93 -4.16 9.19
C VAL A 337 -15.44 -3.01 10.08
N VAL A 338 -14.98 -1.92 9.45
CA VAL A 338 -14.56 -0.68 10.14
C VAL A 338 -15.77 0.17 10.48
#